data_25d740a0343bf93e129b1bc4bec906fd
#
_entry.id   25d740a0343bf93e129b1bc4bec906fd
#
_cell.length_a   1.000
_cell.length_b   1.000
_cell.length_c   1.000
_cell.angle_alpha   90.00
_cell.angle_beta   90.00
_cell.angle_gamma   90.00
#
_symmetry.space_group_name_H-M   'P 1'
#
loop_
_entity.id
_entity.type
_entity.pdbx_description
1 polymer ?
#
loop_
_entity_poly.entity_id
_entity_poly.type
_entity_poly.pdbx_seq_one_letter_code
_entity_poly.pdbx_strand_id
1 'polypeptide(L)'
;PTYEMTYKKKEVIRPSHLGLELAKDKHASNGTNEQDLMDGFTVKDTQTATFDETWRPVWGETATIRNHYNELAVTLNQASMQRDIRIRFRVYDDGMGLRYEFPQQQKLNYIVVKEEHTQFAMTGDHTAYWIPGDYDTQEYETVISKMSEIRSKMKAAITSNASQTQFSPTGVQTSLQLKTDNGLYINLHEAACVNFPTMHLNLDDKNMVFESWLTPDATGMKGYVQTPFNTPWRTVIVSDDARDMLASNLILNLNEPCKIEDTSWIHPTKYCGVWWEMIAGGKQWSYTFDLPSVNLENLDYSKCRPHGQHPANTENVKRYIDFAAKNGLQEVLVEGWNIGWEDWFGHYKDYVFDFQTPYPDFDIKYLNDYAHSKGVKLMMHHETSGSTQNYERHLEAAYSLMNKYGYDAVKSGYVGDIIPRGDYHYSQSTNNHYLYCIKEAAKHHIMVNAHEATRPTGLCRTWPNLVGNESARGTEYEAFGGSEPYHTVILPFTRLQGGPMDYTPGIFVTKLSEWCDNKSYVHTTLCGQLALYLTMYSPLQMAAD
;
A
#
# COMPACT_ATOMS: atom_id res chain seq x y z
N PRO A 1 16.14 8.46 -24.62
CA PRO A 1 15.67 7.20 -25.20
C PRO A 1 14.15 7.16 -25.28
N THR A 2 13.61 6.30 -26.18
CA THR A 2 12.19 6.07 -26.37
C THR A 2 11.90 4.59 -26.49
N TYR A 3 10.67 4.19 -26.15
CA TYR A 3 10.14 2.84 -26.34
C TYR A 3 8.72 2.91 -26.87
N GLU A 4 8.24 1.83 -27.42
CA GLU A 4 6.86 1.62 -27.84
C GLU A 4 6.44 0.17 -27.53
N MET A 5 5.13 -0.08 -27.48
CA MET A 5 4.61 -1.43 -27.17
C MET A 5 3.45 -1.79 -28.08
N THR A 6 3.47 -3.04 -28.57
CA THR A 6 2.36 -3.64 -29.32
C THR A 6 1.93 -4.95 -28.69
N TYR A 7 0.66 -5.29 -28.80
CA TYR A 7 0.07 -6.55 -28.35
C TYR A 7 -0.80 -7.14 -29.46
N LYS A 8 -0.51 -8.36 -29.91
CA LYS A 8 -1.22 -9.03 -31.02
C LYS A 8 -1.38 -8.12 -32.25
N LYS A 9 -0.31 -7.39 -32.63
CA LYS A 9 -0.27 -6.41 -33.72
C LYS A 9 -1.10 -5.13 -33.52
N LYS A 10 -1.71 -4.93 -32.35
CA LYS A 10 -2.35 -3.67 -31.96
C LYS A 10 -1.36 -2.82 -31.20
N GLU A 11 -1.29 -1.53 -31.51
CA GLU A 11 -0.49 -0.58 -30.74
C GLU A 11 -1.11 -0.41 -29.34
N VAL A 12 -0.28 -0.45 -28.31
CA VAL A 12 -0.66 -0.30 -26.89
C VAL A 12 -0.11 1.03 -26.36
N ILE A 13 1.19 1.24 -26.55
CA ILE A 13 1.89 2.46 -26.16
C ILE A 13 2.62 2.97 -27.40
N ARG A 14 2.32 4.22 -27.78
CA ARG A 14 3.03 4.96 -28.81
C ARG A 14 4.45 5.30 -28.34
N PRO A 15 5.36 5.74 -29.24
CA PRO A 15 6.70 6.17 -28.85
C PRO A 15 6.69 7.11 -27.64
N SER A 16 7.28 6.66 -26.54
CA SER A 16 7.25 7.27 -25.23
C SER A 16 8.67 7.50 -24.70
N HIS A 17 8.91 8.65 -24.09
CA HIS A 17 10.22 9.01 -23.58
C HIS A 17 10.53 8.31 -22.25
N LEU A 18 11.84 8.13 -22.01
CA LEU A 18 12.42 7.62 -20.78
C LEU A 18 13.55 8.54 -20.32
N GLY A 19 13.64 8.79 -19.03
CA GLY A 19 14.72 9.56 -18.45
C GLY A 19 14.48 9.96 -16.99
N LEU A 20 15.49 10.56 -16.38
CA LEU A 20 15.42 11.11 -15.03
C LEU A 20 16.00 12.53 -15.01
N GLU A 21 15.30 13.44 -14.36
CA GLU A 21 15.81 14.75 -14.00
C GLU A 21 16.54 14.65 -12.67
N LEU A 22 17.75 15.20 -12.58
CA LEU A 22 18.59 15.16 -11.39
C LEU A 22 18.60 16.51 -10.69
N ALA A 23 18.56 16.48 -9.36
CA ALA A 23 18.77 17.70 -8.58
C ALA A 23 20.26 18.05 -8.51
N LYS A 24 20.56 19.34 -8.59
CA LYS A 24 21.90 19.86 -8.29
C LYS A 24 22.13 19.84 -6.79
N ASP A 25 22.84 18.83 -6.31
CA ASP A 25 23.20 18.67 -4.91
C ASP A 25 24.71 18.70 -4.74
N LYS A 26 25.19 19.52 -3.80
CA LYS A 26 26.63 19.67 -3.52
C LYS A 26 27.27 18.38 -2.98
N HIS A 27 26.47 17.46 -2.46
CA HIS A 27 26.92 16.16 -1.93
C HIS A 27 26.76 15.03 -2.96
N ALA A 28 26.07 15.27 -4.06
CA ALA A 28 26.01 14.31 -5.15
C ALA A 28 27.39 14.13 -5.79
N SER A 29 27.64 12.94 -6.33
CA SER A 29 28.95 12.51 -6.84
C SER A 29 29.72 13.57 -7.61
N ASN A 30 30.83 14.02 -7.08
CA ASN A 30 31.80 14.88 -7.74
C ASN A 30 31.23 16.20 -8.31
N GLY A 31 30.10 16.68 -7.81
CA GLY A 31 29.45 17.89 -8.35
C GLY A 31 28.92 17.73 -9.76
N THR A 32 28.66 16.51 -10.21
CA THR A 32 28.38 16.18 -11.63
C THR A 32 26.90 16.05 -11.97
N ASN A 33 25.97 16.53 -11.14
CA ASN A 33 24.56 16.63 -11.51
C ASN A 33 24.28 17.87 -12.37
N GLU A 34 25.22 18.24 -13.23
CA GLU A 34 25.05 19.38 -14.15
C GLU A 34 24.21 19.02 -15.37
N GLN A 35 24.08 17.73 -15.68
CA GLN A 35 23.30 17.23 -16.80
C GLN A 35 22.39 16.10 -16.35
N ASP A 36 21.11 16.18 -16.75
CA ASP A 36 20.11 15.17 -16.48
C ASP A 36 20.39 13.86 -17.24
N LEU A 37 19.71 12.80 -16.81
CA LEU A 37 19.72 11.50 -17.49
C LEU A 37 18.55 11.41 -18.50
N MET A 38 18.36 12.47 -19.30
CA MET A 38 17.28 12.58 -20.29
C MET A 38 17.77 12.32 -21.71
N ASP A 39 18.93 12.82 -22.07
CA ASP A 39 19.48 12.80 -23.43
C ASP A 39 21.01 12.65 -23.47
N GLY A 40 21.59 12.84 -24.65
CA GLY A 40 23.04 12.76 -24.84
C GLY A 40 23.59 11.34 -24.77
N PHE A 41 22.75 10.32 -24.92
CA PHE A 41 23.13 8.92 -24.84
C PHE A 41 23.50 8.32 -26.20
N THR A 42 24.49 7.43 -26.14
CA THR A 42 24.78 6.44 -27.20
C THR A 42 24.63 5.04 -26.65
N VAL A 43 24.17 4.10 -27.48
CA VAL A 43 24.10 2.69 -27.09
C VAL A 43 25.53 2.16 -26.99
N LYS A 44 25.88 1.67 -25.81
CA LYS A 44 27.20 1.08 -25.53
C LYS A 44 27.17 -0.44 -25.64
N ASP A 45 26.11 -1.07 -25.17
CA ASP A 45 25.95 -2.53 -25.16
C ASP A 45 24.46 -2.90 -25.16
N THR A 46 24.16 -4.06 -25.72
CA THR A 46 22.81 -4.64 -25.76
C THR A 46 22.89 -6.12 -25.47
N GLN A 47 22.13 -6.55 -24.47
CA GLN A 47 22.08 -7.96 -24.06
C GLN A 47 20.64 -8.46 -24.08
N THR A 48 20.45 -9.70 -24.54
CA THR A 48 19.16 -10.38 -24.52
C THR A 48 19.26 -11.69 -23.75
N ALA A 49 18.18 -12.07 -23.10
CA ALA A 49 18.06 -13.34 -22.40
C ALA A 49 16.62 -13.85 -22.42
N THR A 50 16.44 -15.13 -22.14
CA THR A 50 15.14 -15.74 -21.88
C THR A 50 15.22 -16.44 -20.53
N PHE A 51 14.16 -16.32 -19.74
CA PHE A 51 14.05 -16.93 -18.44
C PHE A 51 12.75 -17.70 -18.32
N ASP A 52 12.78 -18.87 -17.70
CA ASP A 52 11.60 -19.71 -17.46
C ASP A 52 11.80 -20.52 -16.19
N GLU A 53 11.00 -20.23 -15.18
CA GLU A 53 10.93 -20.98 -13.94
C GLU A 53 9.48 -21.12 -13.48
N THR A 54 9.21 -22.08 -12.61
CA THR A 54 7.95 -22.19 -11.87
C THR A 54 8.25 -22.14 -10.39
N TRP A 55 7.59 -21.27 -9.66
CA TRP A 55 7.74 -21.11 -8.22
C TRP A 55 6.41 -21.31 -7.50
N ARG A 56 6.47 -21.53 -6.18
CA ARG A 56 5.30 -21.71 -5.33
C ARG A 56 5.21 -20.57 -4.35
N PRO A 57 4.10 -19.79 -4.34
CA PRO A 57 3.86 -18.80 -3.31
C PRO A 57 3.61 -19.49 -1.95
N VAL A 58 3.97 -18.80 -0.87
CA VAL A 58 3.71 -19.27 0.51
C VAL A 58 2.22 -19.35 0.78
N TRP A 59 1.48 -18.42 0.23
CA TRP A 59 0.03 -18.36 0.19
C TRP A 59 -0.40 -17.72 -1.13
N GLY A 60 -1.66 -17.90 -1.53
CA GLY A 60 -2.16 -17.34 -2.77
C GLY A 60 -3.30 -18.16 -3.36
N GLU A 61 -3.96 -17.61 -4.37
CA GLU A 61 -5.03 -18.29 -5.11
C GLU A 61 -4.47 -19.36 -6.06
N THR A 62 -3.20 -19.26 -6.41
CA THR A 62 -2.53 -20.13 -7.38
C THR A 62 -1.45 -20.93 -6.67
N ALA A 63 -1.51 -22.27 -6.79
CA ALA A 63 -0.54 -23.17 -6.15
C ALA A 63 0.87 -23.09 -6.78
N THR A 64 0.95 -22.72 -8.05
CA THR A 64 2.21 -22.57 -8.78
C THR A 64 2.11 -21.41 -9.77
N ILE A 65 3.17 -20.60 -9.86
CA ILE A 65 3.26 -19.45 -10.74
C ILE A 65 4.43 -19.63 -11.69
N ARG A 66 4.19 -19.58 -12.99
CA ARG A 66 5.25 -19.54 -13.99
C ARG A 66 5.79 -18.14 -14.15
N ASN A 67 7.11 -17.99 -14.12
CA ASN A 67 7.82 -16.76 -14.40
C ASN A 67 8.61 -16.97 -15.71
N HIS A 68 7.98 -16.58 -16.82
CA HIS A 68 8.56 -16.73 -18.14
C HIS A 68 8.58 -15.39 -18.88
N TYR A 69 9.76 -14.95 -19.27
CA TYR A 69 9.94 -13.68 -19.99
C TYR A 69 11.13 -13.71 -20.95
N ASN A 70 11.08 -12.84 -21.94
CA ASN A 70 12.24 -12.44 -22.70
C ASN A 70 12.76 -11.11 -22.12
N GLU A 71 14.08 -10.99 -22.01
CA GLU A 71 14.72 -9.81 -21.43
C GLU A 71 15.58 -9.08 -22.47
N LEU A 72 15.52 -7.76 -22.43
CA LEU A 72 16.41 -6.85 -23.15
C LEU A 72 17.04 -5.89 -22.13
N ALA A 73 18.36 -5.82 -22.09
CA ALA A 73 19.10 -4.86 -21.30
C ALA A 73 19.97 -3.99 -22.22
N VAL A 74 19.69 -2.69 -22.26
CA VAL A 74 20.41 -1.72 -23.07
C VAL A 74 21.25 -0.84 -22.17
N THR A 75 22.56 -0.91 -22.31
CA THR A 75 23.50 0.00 -21.61
C THR A 75 23.71 1.23 -22.48
N LEU A 76 23.42 2.39 -21.90
CA LEU A 76 23.52 3.70 -22.51
C LEU A 76 24.69 4.46 -21.88
N ASN A 77 25.55 5.02 -22.70
CA ASN A 77 26.66 5.89 -22.26
C ASN A 77 26.33 7.34 -22.54
N GLN A 78 26.42 8.18 -21.53
CA GLN A 78 26.38 9.63 -21.66
C GLN A 78 27.82 10.17 -21.69
N ALA A 79 28.37 10.28 -22.88
CA ALA A 79 29.80 10.53 -23.08
C ALA A 79 30.28 11.86 -22.48
N SER A 80 29.47 12.92 -22.52
CA SER A 80 29.77 14.23 -21.93
C SER A 80 30.06 14.16 -20.43
N MET A 81 29.42 13.23 -19.71
CA MET A 81 29.53 13.04 -18.28
C MET A 81 30.30 11.77 -17.89
N GLN A 82 30.75 10.98 -18.87
CA GLN A 82 31.46 9.71 -18.69
C GLN A 82 30.75 8.75 -17.74
N ARG A 83 29.44 8.58 -17.92
CA ARG A 83 28.61 7.75 -17.08
C ARG A 83 27.68 6.84 -17.88
N ASP A 84 27.38 5.70 -17.31
CA ASP A 84 26.51 4.68 -17.90
C ASP A 84 25.23 4.54 -17.08
N ILE A 85 24.12 4.34 -17.77
CA ILE A 85 22.87 3.81 -17.21
C ILE A 85 22.46 2.60 -18.03
N ARG A 86 21.64 1.73 -17.44
CA ARG A 86 21.04 0.62 -18.16
C ARG A 86 19.52 0.71 -18.06
N ILE A 87 18.84 0.45 -19.17
CA ILE A 87 17.39 0.26 -19.20
C ILE A 87 17.16 -1.22 -19.45
N ARG A 88 16.40 -1.85 -18.55
CA ARG A 88 16.05 -3.25 -18.65
C ARG A 88 14.57 -3.41 -18.89
N PHE A 89 14.24 -4.24 -19.87
CA PHE A 89 12.88 -4.66 -20.19
C PHE A 89 12.74 -6.15 -19.94
N ARG A 90 11.63 -6.55 -19.32
CA ARG A 90 11.16 -7.93 -19.26
C ARG A 90 9.79 -8.00 -19.91
N VAL A 91 9.66 -8.82 -20.93
CA VAL A 91 8.44 -8.94 -21.74
C VAL A 91 7.85 -10.33 -21.50
N TYR A 92 6.61 -10.32 -21.04
CA TYR A 92 5.79 -11.48 -20.72
C TYR A 92 4.66 -11.61 -21.77
N ASP A 93 3.94 -12.74 -21.75
CA ASP A 93 2.80 -12.94 -22.65
C ASP A 93 1.64 -11.98 -22.36
N ASP A 94 1.54 -11.48 -21.12
CA ASP A 94 0.49 -10.59 -20.60
C ASP A 94 0.96 -9.15 -20.34
N GLY A 95 2.19 -8.80 -20.71
CA GLY A 95 2.68 -7.45 -20.51
C GLY A 95 4.18 -7.28 -20.44
N MET A 96 4.61 -6.19 -19.83
CA MET A 96 6.03 -5.91 -19.65
C MET A 96 6.32 -5.14 -18.34
N GLY A 97 7.56 -5.25 -17.88
CA GLY A 97 8.19 -4.34 -16.93
C GLY A 97 9.42 -3.69 -17.52
N LEU A 98 9.65 -2.42 -17.20
CA LEU A 98 10.89 -1.71 -17.48
C LEU A 98 11.43 -1.04 -16.20
N ARG A 99 12.76 -0.93 -16.09
CA ARG A 99 13.39 -0.20 -14.99
C ARG A 99 14.73 0.41 -15.42
N TYR A 100 15.14 1.41 -14.67
CA TYR A 100 16.48 1.98 -14.78
C TYR A 100 17.42 1.24 -13.80
N GLU A 101 18.62 0.94 -14.28
CA GLU A 101 19.67 0.35 -13.48
C GLU A 101 20.92 1.25 -13.54
N PHE A 102 21.48 1.50 -12.37
CA PHE A 102 22.68 2.31 -12.19
C PHE A 102 23.81 1.40 -11.74
N PRO A 103 24.70 0.98 -12.65
CA PRO A 103 25.85 0.16 -12.29
C PRO A 103 26.83 0.95 -11.43
N GLN A 104 27.60 0.25 -10.62
CA GLN A 104 28.67 0.87 -9.86
C GLN A 104 29.71 1.48 -10.80
N GLN A 105 30.00 2.78 -10.62
CA GLN A 105 30.91 3.52 -11.46
C GLN A 105 31.41 4.79 -10.74
N GLN A 106 32.53 5.33 -11.19
CA GLN A 106 33.17 6.45 -10.50
C GLN A 106 32.40 7.77 -10.64
N LYS A 107 31.77 8.00 -11.80
CA LYS A 107 31.12 9.27 -12.13
C LYS A 107 29.63 9.32 -11.79
N LEU A 108 29.09 8.29 -11.16
CA LEU A 108 27.67 8.23 -10.76
C LEU A 108 27.56 7.35 -9.50
N ASN A 109 27.95 7.87 -8.33
CA ASN A 109 27.94 7.14 -7.06
C ASN A 109 26.73 7.45 -6.21
N TYR A 110 26.36 8.73 -6.16
CA TYR A 110 25.22 9.25 -5.42
C TYR A 110 24.51 10.27 -6.28
N ILE A 111 23.22 10.12 -6.41
CA ILE A 111 22.34 11.03 -7.16
C ILE A 111 21.12 11.38 -6.35
N VAL A 112 20.61 12.59 -6.58
CA VAL A 112 19.31 13.03 -6.08
C VAL A 112 18.38 13.14 -7.28
N VAL A 113 17.34 12.32 -7.27
CA VAL A 113 16.31 12.30 -8.32
C VAL A 113 15.34 13.44 -8.05
N LYS A 114 15.20 14.35 -9.00
CA LYS A 114 14.23 15.43 -8.94
C LYS A 114 12.88 15.00 -9.53
N GLU A 115 12.91 14.27 -10.65
CA GLU A 115 11.74 13.61 -11.22
C GLU A 115 12.15 12.47 -12.15
N GLU A 116 11.24 11.52 -12.33
CA GLU A 116 11.32 10.48 -13.35
C GLU A 116 10.33 10.81 -14.47
N HIS A 117 10.82 10.82 -15.71
CA HIS A 117 10.05 11.13 -16.91
C HIS A 117 9.79 9.87 -17.74
N THR A 118 9.26 8.83 -17.10
CA THR A 118 8.78 7.64 -17.82
C THR A 118 7.40 7.91 -18.35
N GLN A 119 7.26 7.94 -19.68
CA GLN A 119 6.00 8.22 -20.37
C GLN A 119 5.29 6.94 -20.80
N PHE A 120 3.96 7.04 -20.84
CA PHE A 120 3.03 6.06 -21.40
C PHE A 120 2.08 6.80 -22.36
N ALA A 121 2.48 6.95 -23.62
CA ALA A 121 1.70 7.66 -24.63
C ALA A 121 0.59 6.74 -25.14
N MET A 122 -0.64 7.02 -24.76
CA MET A 122 -1.81 6.22 -25.11
C MET A 122 -2.24 6.44 -26.55
N THR A 123 -2.85 5.41 -27.15
CA THR A 123 -3.26 5.41 -28.56
C THR A 123 -4.53 6.20 -28.85
N GLY A 124 -5.19 6.68 -27.81
CA GLY A 124 -6.43 7.46 -27.93
C GLY A 124 -7.00 7.88 -26.58
N ASP A 125 -8.17 8.49 -26.61
CA ASP A 125 -8.93 8.89 -25.42
C ASP A 125 -9.70 7.71 -24.84
N HIS A 126 -9.00 6.88 -24.07
CA HIS A 126 -9.52 5.64 -23.50
C HIS A 126 -10.45 5.87 -22.31
N THR A 127 -11.28 4.88 -22.01
CA THR A 127 -12.00 4.85 -20.74
C THR A 127 -11.02 4.50 -19.63
N ALA A 128 -10.93 5.35 -18.61
CA ALA A 128 -10.09 5.19 -17.43
C ALA A 128 -10.93 4.86 -16.19
N TYR A 129 -10.42 3.95 -15.37
CA TYR A 129 -10.91 3.62 -14.03
C TYR A 129 -9.84 4.13 -13.06
N TRP A 130 -10.09 5.26 -12.42
CA TRP A 130 -9.07 6.03 -11.74
C TRP A 130 -9.54 6.60 -10.40
N ILE A 131 -8.57 6.94 -9.56
CA ILE A 131 -8.74 7.75 -8.35
C ILE A 131 -7.78 8.94 -8.40
N PRO A 132 -8.09 10.06 -7.70
CA PRO A 132 -7.22 11.23 -7.63
C PRO A 132 -5.78 10.89 -7.24
N GLY A 133 -4.82 11.52 -7.89
CA GLY A 133 -3.41 11.46 -7.51
C GLY A 133 -3.18 12.20 -6.20
N ASP A 134 -2.63 11.49 -5.21
CA ASP A 134 -2.45 12.00 -3.85
C ASP A 134 -1.21 11.37 -3.21
N TYR A 135 -0.46 12.15 -2.42
CA TYR A 135 0.76 11.70 -1.77
C TYR A 135 0.52 11.01 -0.42
N ASP A 136 -0.70 11.12 0.13
CA ASP A 136 -1.02 10.69 1.48
C ASP A 136 -2.14 9.66 1.56
N THR A 137 -3.08 9.61 0.61
CA THR A 137 -4.20 8.67 0.67
C THR A 137 -4.54 8.04 -0.67
N GLN A 138 -5.10 6.84 -0.62
CA GLN A 138 -5.65 6.08 -1.75
C GLN A 138 -7.14 5.78 -1.56
N GLU A 139 -7.75 6.37 -0.54
CA GLU A 139 -9.10 6.05 -0.08
C GLU A 139 -10.17 6.89 -0.76
N TYR A 140 -10.03 7.00 -2.07
CA TYR A 140 -11.02 7.62 -2.95
C TYR A 140 -11.92 6.58 -3.62
N GLU A 141 -13.15 6.96 -3.87
CA GLU A 141 -14.03 6.15 -4.70
C GLU A 141 -13.54 6.16 -6.16
N THR A 142 -13.60 5.02 -6.82
CA THR A 142 -13.16 4.91 -8.22
C THR A 142 -14.07 5.72 -9.14
N VAL A 143 -13.47 6.51 -10.01
CA VAL A 143 -14.17 7.25 -11.06
C VAL A 143 -13.99 6.55 -12.40
N ILE A 144 -15.08 6.48 -13.17
CA ILE A 144 -15.08 5.95 -14.53
C ILE A 144 -15.31 7.12 -15.49
N SER A 145 -14.36 7.38 -16.39
CA SER A 145 -14.49 8.45 -17.37
C SER A 145 -13.56 8.25 -18.57
N LYS A 146 -13.73 9.04 -19.62
CA LYS A 146 -12.69 9.21 -20.63
C LYS A 146 -11.48 9.90 -20.00
N MET A 147 -10.27 9.64 -20.53
CA MET A 147 -9.04 10.28 -20.05
C MET A 147 -9.15 11.81 -20.17
N SER A 148 -9.73 12.32 -21.24
CA SER A 148 -9.95 13.76 -21.47
C SER A 148 -10.88 14.41 -20.43
N GLU A 149 -11.67 13.64 -19.71
CA GLU A 149 -12.61 14.14 -18.69
C GLU A 149 -12.01 14.20 -17.28
N ILE A 150 -10.82 13.61 -17.05
CA ILE A 150 -10.20 13.53 -15.72
C ILE A 150 -10.11 14.91 -15.08
N ARG A 151 -9.60 15.90 -15.79
CA ARG A 151 -9.47 17.29 -15.30
C ARG A 151 -10.81 17.86 -14.81
N SER A 152 -11.86 17.68 -15.58
CA SER A 152 -13.19 18.24 -15.26
C SER A 152 -13.87 17.52 -14.10
N LYS A 153 -13.57 16.23 -13.89
CA LYS A 153 -14.15 15.40 -12.83
C LYS A 153 -13.32 15.40 -11.54
N MET A 154 -12.06 15.84 -11.58
CA MET A 154 -11.12 15.78 -10.46
C MET A 154 -11.69 16.38 -9.17
N LYS A 155 -12.25 17.60 -9.24
CA LYS A 155 -12.79 18.28 -8.06
C LYS A 155 -13.90 17.50 -7.36
N ALA A 156 -14.75 16.83 -8.12
CA ALA A 156 -15.85 16.01 -7.58
C ALA A 156 -15.36 14.66 -7.03
N ALA A 157 -14.24 14.16 -7.56
CA ALA A 157 -13.64 12.90 -7.13
C ALA A 157 -12.90 13.02 -5.79
N ILE A 158 -12.45 14.21 -5.41
CA ILE A 158 -11.75 14.46 -4.15
C ILE A 158 -12.78 14.53 -3.02
N THR A 159 -12.81 13.50 -2.20
CA THR A 159 -13.61 13.44 -0.97
C THR A 159 -12.72 13.66 0.24
N SER A 160 -13.30 14.10 1.36
CA SER A 160 -12.56 14.35 2.60
C SER A 160 -11.92 13.09 3.16
N ASN A 161 -10.69 13.20 3.64
CA ASN A 161 -9.93 12.15 4.31
C ASN A 161 -9.10 12.72 5.48
N ALA A 162 -8.54 11.88 6.32
CA ALA A 162 -7.72 12.28 7.48
C ALA A 162 -6.42 13.00 7.07
N SER A 163 -5.84 12.61 5.94
CA SER A 163 -4.69 13.28 5.32
C SER A 163 -4.84 13.23 3.81
N GLN A 164 -4.49 14.29 3.10
CA GLN A 164 -4.59 14.35 1.64
C GLN A 164 -3.73 15.47 1.06
N THR A 165 -3.00 15.13 0.00
CA THR A 165 -2.16 16.06 -0.74
C THR A 165 -2.21 15.75 -2.23
N GLN A 166 -3.20 16.33 -2.93
CA GLN A 166 -3.31 16.23 -4.38
C GLN A 166 -2.21 17.07 -5.05
N PHE A 167 -1.62 16.56 -6.11
CA PHE A 167 -0.49 17.23 -6.76
C PHE A 167 -0.82 17.85 -8.13
N SER A 168 -1.92 17.44 -8.77
CA SER A 168 -2.26 17.90 -10.11
C SER A 168 -3.74 17.72 -10.42
N PRO A 169 -4.36 18.62 -11.21
CA PRO A 169 -5.74 18.46 -11.68
C PRO A 169 -5.93 17.30 -12.68
N THR A 170 -4.85 16.68 -13.16
CA THR A 170 -4.86 15.51 -14.03
C THR A 170 -4.01 14.37 -13.48
N GLY A 171 -3.61 14.48 -12.21
CA GLY A 171 -2.88 13.44 -11.49
C GLY A 171 -3.79 12.28 -11.08
N VAL A 172 -3.34 11.06 -11.32
CA VAL A 172 -4.05 9.83 -10.93
C VAL A 172 -3.11 8.86 -10.24
N GLN A 173 -3.68 7.98 -9.44
CA GLN A 173 -2.94 6.90 -8.77
C GLN A 173 -2.68 5.74 -9.75
N THR A 174 -1.65 4.97 -9.48
CA THR A 174 -1.56 3.60 -9.95
C THR A 174 -2.12 2.65 -8.86
N SER A 175 -2.61 1.50 -9.14
CA SER A 175 -2.77 0.84 -10.43
C SER A 175 -3.89 1.50 -11.23
N LEU A 176 -3.58 1.95 -12.42
CA LEU A 176 -4.54 2.60 -13.32
C LEU A 176 -5.03 1.61 -14.36
N GLN A 177 -6.33 1.36 -14.41
CA GLN A 177 -6.94 0.49 -15.41
C GLN A 177 -7.55 1.32 -16.55
N LEU A 178 -7.24 0.94 -17.79
CA LEU A 178 -7.78 1.54 -19.00
C LEU A 178 -8.52 0.49 -19.85
N LYS A 179 -9.53 0.94 -20.58
CA LYS A 179 -10.22 0.16 -21.62
C LYS A 179 -10.21 0.95 -22.92
N THR A 180 -9.64 0.36 -23.96
CA THR A 180 -9.55 0.98 -25.27
C THR A 180 -10.77 0.68 -26.13
N ASP A 181 -11.07 1.56 -27.10
CA ASP A 181 -12.19 1.36 -28.02
C ASP A 181 -11.99 0.16 -28.96
N ASN A 182 -10.73 -0.26 -29.19
CA ASN A 182 -10.37 -1.43 -29.99
C ASN A 182 -10.31 -2.74 -29.20
N GLY A 183 -10.85 -2.73 -27.97
CA GLY A 183 -11.07 -3.94 -27.14
C GLY A 183 -9.85 -4.42 -26.35
N LEU A 184 -8.88 -3.56 -26.07
CA LEU A 184 -7.81 -3.87 -25.14
C LEU A 184 -8.12 -3.36 -23.72
N TYR A 185 -7.67 -4.10 -22.74
CA TYR A 185 -7.57 -3.69 -21.34
C TYR A 185 -6.09 -3.47 -21.03
N ILE A 186 -5.75 -2.34 -20.43
CA ILE A 186 -4.37 -1.95 -20.13
C ILE A 186 -4.30 -1.53 -18.67
N ASN A 187 -3.35 -2.07 -17.92
CA ASN A 187 -3.09 -1.68 -16.55
C ASN A 187 -1.69 -1.08 -16.44
N LEU A 188 -1.61 0.14 -15.90
CA LEU A 188 -0.35 0.84 -15.64
C LEU A 188 -0.09 0.83 -14.14
N HIS A 189 1.06 0.26 -13.73
CA HIS A 189 1.43 0.16 -12.32
C HIS A 189 2.95 0.11 -12.15
N GLU A 190 3.40 -0.28 -10.96
CA GLU A 190 4.79 -0.49 -10.60
C GLU A 190 4.97 -1.79 -9.82
N ALA A 191 6.17 -2.35 -9.84
CA ALA A 191 6.53 -3.54 -9.08
C ALA A 191 7.85 -3.33 -8.32
N ALA A 192 7.99 -4.02 -7.19
CA ALA A 192 9.19 -4.01 -6.36
C ALA A 192 9.62 -2.58 -5.95
N CYS A 193 8.70 -1.81 -5.37
CA CYS A 193 9.00 -0.47 -4.84
C CYS A 193 9.86 -0.59 -3.58
N VAL A 194 11.17 -0.61 -3.77
CA VAL A 194 12.18 -0.76 -2.72
C VAL A 194 13.15 0.40 -2.77
N ASN A 195 13.31 1.11 -1.65
CA ASN A 195 14.21 2.26 -1.49
C ASN A 195 14.01 3.33 -2.57
N PHE A 196 12.74 3.58 -2.90
CA PHE A 196 12.35 4.55 -3.91
C PHE A 196 10.95 5.09 -3.57
N PRO A 197 10.59 6.31 -4.00
CA PRO A 197 9.24 6.84 -3.82
C PRO A 197 8.23 6.14 -4.73
N THR A 198 6.98 6.15 -4.31
CA THR A 198 5.87 5.59 -5.09
C THR A 198 5.59 6.42 -6.34
N MET A 199 5.30 5.74 -7.44
CA MET A 199 4.91 6.36 -8.70
C MET A 199 3.41 6.64 -8.74
N HIS A 200 3.05 7.86 -9.06
CA HIS A 200 1.75 8.28 -9.58
C HIS A 200 1.89 8.59 -11.07
N LEU A 201 0.81 8.95 -11.72
CA LEU A 201 0.79 9.36 -13.12
C LEU A 201 0.15 10.75 -13.26
N ASN A 202 0.76 11.59 -14.06
CA ASN A 202 0.18 12.86 -14.46
C ASN A 202 -0.17 12.82 -15.95
N LEU A 203 -1.40 13.21 -16.30
CA LEU A 203 -1.88 13.15 -17.69
C LEU A 203 -1.68 14.49 -18.40
N ASP A 204 -0.96 14.46 -19.51
CA ASP A 204 -1.13 15.45 -20.57
C ASP A 204 -2.43 15.12 -21.32
N ASP A 205 -3.50 15.79 -20.95
CA ASP A 205 -4.86 15.54 -21.46
C ASP A 205 -5.10 16.09 -22.88
N LYS A 206 -4.09 16.75 -23.50
CA LYS A 206 -4.12 17.16 -24.89
C LYS A 206 -3.50 16.09 -25.81
N ASN A 207 -2.42 15.50 -25.36
CA ASN A 207 -1.67 14.52 -26.13
C ASN A 207 -1.96 13.08 -25.75
N MET A 208 -2.77 12.85 -24.70
CA MET A 208 -3.08 11.52 -24.13
C MET A 208 -1.82 10.78 -23.69
N VAL A 209 -0.95 11.46 -22.96
CA VAL A 209 0.29 10.90 -22.44
C VAL A 209 0.26 10.92 -20.92
N PHE A 210 0.32 9.76 -20.29
CA PHE A 210 0.66 9.68 -18.88
C PHE A 210 2.17 9.75 -18.71
N GLU A 211 2.61 10.48 -17.71
CA GLU A 211 4.01 10.55 -17.31
C GLU A 211 4.12 10.23 -15.81
N SER A 212 5.14 9.50 -15.43
CA SER A 212 5.42 9.21 -14.01
C SER A 212 5.53 10.51 -13.22
N TRP A 213 5.00 10.46 -12.00
CA TRP A 213 5.06 11.55 -11.04
C TRP A 213 5.34 10.95 -9.68
N LEU A 214 6.55 11.12 -9.19
CA LEU A 214 7.00 10.51 -7.94
C LEU A 214 6.57 11.31 -6.74
N THR A 215 6.35 10.64 -5.61
CA THR A 215 6.09 11.30 -4.33
C THR A 215 7.36 11.99 -3.83
N PRO A 216 7.31 13.31 -3.52
CA PRO A 216 8.46 14.04 -3.00
C PRO A 216 8.69 13.79 -1.51
N ASP A 217 9.85 14.26 -1.04
CA ASP A 217 10.10 14.53 0.37
C ASP A 217 9.79 15.99 0.74
N ALA A 218 10.10 16.38 1.97
CA ALA A 218 9.92 17.75 2.49
C ALA A 218 10.64 18.85 1.71
N THR A 219 11.68 18.49 0.93
CA THR A 219 12.47 19.44 0.13
C THR A 219 12.02 19.48 -1.34
N GLY A 220 11.05 18.64 -1.70
CA GLY A 220 10.56 18.47 -3.05
C GLY A 220 11.38 17.50 -3.91
N MET A 221 12.41 16.87 -3.34
CA MET A 221 13.19 15.84 -4.03
C MET A 221 12.47 14.50 -3.98
N LYS A 222 12.69 13.67 -4.99
CA LYS A 222 11.95 12.40 -5.15
C LYS A 222 12.71 11.21 -4.59
N GLY A 223 14.01 11.12 -4.83
CA GLY A 223 14.78 9.97 -4.35
C GLY A 223 16.26 10.27 -4.18
N TYR A 224 16.86 9.60 -3.21
CA TYR A 224 18.29 9.64 -2.88
C TYR A 224 18.86 8.26 -3.15
N VAL A 225 19.71 8.14 -4.16
CA VAL A 225 20.18 6.87 -4.69
C VAL A 225 21.67 6.75 -4.60
N GLN A 226 22.16 5.64 -4.03
CA GLN A 226 23.57 5.24 -4.05
C GLN A 226 23.73 4.05 -5.00
N THR A 227 24.71 4.14 -5.90
CA THR A 227 24.97 3.07 -6.86
C THR A 227 25.87 1.97 -6.24
N PRO A 228 25.69 0.69 -6.62
CA PRO A 228 24.73 0.18 -7.62
C PRO A 228 23.28 0.22 -7.13
N PHE A 229 22.34 0.55 -8.02
CA PHE A 229 20.94 0.68 -7.68
C PHE A 229 20.04 0.35 -8.88
N ASN A 230 18.83 -0.16 -8.59
CA ASN A 230 17.78 -0.37 -9.58
C ASN A 230 16.51 0.33 -9.10
N THR A 231 15.86 1.09 -9.98
CA THR A 231 14.52 1.63 -9.66
C THR A 231 13.50 0.50 -9.54
N PRO A 232 12.33 0.75 -8.96
CA PRO A 232 11.16 -0.12 -9.16
C PRO A 232 10.88 -0.35 -10.65
N TRP A 233 10.20 -1.45 -10.96
CA TRP A 233 9.72 -1.69 -12.31
C TRP A 233 8.49 -0.83 -12.60
N ARG A 234 8.45 -0.24 -13.80
CA ARG A 234 7.25 0.37 -14.38
C ARG A 234 6.57 -0.70 -15.21
N THR A 235 5.29 -0.98 -14.93
CA THR A 235 4.62 -2.16 -15.49
C THR A 235 3.46 -1.78 -16.39
N VAL A 236 3.29 -2.55 -17.44
CA VAL A 236 2.15 -2.50 -18.36
C VAL A 236 1.62 -3.90 -18.51
N ILE A 237 0.42 -4.16 -17.99
CA ILE A 237 -0.30 -5.41 -18.25
C ILE A 237 -1.32 -5.12 -19.36
N VAL A 238 -1.47 -6.02 -20.33
CA VAL A 238 -2.38 -5.85 -21.46
C VAL A 238 -3.01 -7.17 -21.88
N SER A 239 -4.31 -7.14 -22.16
CA SER A 239 -5.04 -8.25 -22.77
C SER A 239 -6.24 -7.74 -23.57
N ASP A 240 -6.79 -8.59 -24.43
CA ASP A 240 -8.09 -8.41 -25.08
C ASP A 240 -9.24 -9.10 -24.28
N ASP A 241 -8.94 -9.64 -23.12
CA ASP A 241 -9.91 -10.19 -22.15
C ASP A 241 -9.69 -9.57 -20.76
N ALA A 242 -10.71 -8.96 -20.18
CA ALA A 242 -10.64 -8.36 -18.86
C ALA A 242 -10.26 -9.38 -17.75
N ARG A 243 -10.63 -10.64 -17.90
CA ARG A 243 -10.34 -11.70 -16.92
C ARG A 243 -8.84 -11.96 -16.77
N ASP A 244 -8.07 -11.72 -17.82
CA ASP A 244 -6.62 -11.89 -17.78
C ASP A 244 -5.95 -10.87 -16.88
N MET A 245 -6.58 -9.69 -16.66
CA MET A 245 -6.10 -8.71 -15.67
C MET A 245 -6.09 -9.30 -14.27
N LEU A 246 -7.12 -10.07 -13.91
CA LEU A 246 -7.23 -10.73 -12.59
C LEU A 246 -6.25 -11.91 -12.45
N ALA A 247 -5.94 -12.57 -13.56
CA ALA A 247 -5.08 -13.76 -13.58
C ALA A 247 -3.58 -13.42 -13.69
N SER A 248 -3.22 -12.18 -13.99
CA SER A 248 -1.83 -11.77 -14.19
C SER A 248 -1.01 -11.89 -12.91
N ASN A 249 0.14 -12.54 -13.01
CA ASN A 249 1.16 -12.61 -11.97
C ASN A 249 2.40 -11.78 -12.30
N LEU A 250 2.33 -10.89 -13.30
CA LEU A 250 3.46 -10.12 -13.80
C LEU A 250 4.13 -9.31 -12.68
N ILE A 251 3.35 -8.63 -11.85
CA ILE A 251 3.88 -7.79 -10.76
C ILE A 251 4.60 -8.65 -9.72
N LEU A 252 4.04 -9.80 -9.33
CA LEU A 252 4.72 -10.74 -8.43
C LEU A 252 6.01 -11.26 -9.05
N ASN A 253 5.99 -11.64 -10.34
CA ASN A 253 7.13 -12.17 -11.06
C ASN A 253 8.30 -11.18 -11.21
N LEU A 254 8.05 -9.89 -11.14
CA LEU A 254 9.07 -8.85 -11.16
C LEU A 254 9.72 -8.58 -9.80
N ASN A 255 9.23 -9.19 -8.73
CA ASN A 255 9.81 -9.13 -7.40
C ASN A 255 10.85 -10.23 -7.17
N GLU A 256 11.75 -9.99 -6.23
CA GLU A 256 12.73 -10.98 -5.79
C GLU A 256 12.03 -12.21 -5.15
N PRO A 257 12.64 -13.39 -5.23
CA PRO A 257 12.16 -14.55 -4.49
C PRO A 257 12.06 -14.32 -2.99
N CYS A 258 11.30 -15.18 -2.31
CA CYS A 258 11.13 -15.15 -0.85
C CYS A 258 12.49 -15.12 -0.12
N LYS A 259 12.63 -14.22 0.85
CA LYS A 259 13.84 -14.04 1.68
C LYS A 259 13.67 -14.58 3.10
N ILE A 260 12.55 -15.21 3.40
CA ILE A 260 12.31 -15.88 4.69
C ILE A 260 12.62 -17.36 4.50
N GLU A 261 13.55 -17.90 5.27
CA GLU A 261 14.01 -19.29 5.17
C GLU A 261 12.93 -20.26 5.66
N ASP A 262 12.35 -20.03 6.82
CA ASP A 262 11.24 -20.80 7.36
C ASP A 262 9.95 -19.98 7.29
N THR A 263 9.04 -20.40 6.43
CA THR A 263 7.72 -19.76 6.25
C THR A 263 6.58 -20.53 6.90
N SER A 264 6.86 -21.57 7.68
CA SER A 264 5.85 -22.47 8.28
C SER A 264 4.93 -21.79 9.28
N TRP A 265 5.34 -20.66 9.83
CA TRP A 265 4.57 -19.84 10.75
C TRP A 265 3.61 -18.84 10.06
N ILE A 266 3.73 -18.67 8.74
CA ILE A 266 2.88 -17.77 7.95
C ILE A 266 1.67 -18.56 7.47
N HIS A 267 0.47 -18.10 7.80
CA HIS A 267 -0.76 -18.81 7.47
C HIS A 267 -1.92 -17.86 7.15
N PRO A 268 -2.84 -18.24 6.25
CA PRO A 268 -4.10 -17.52 6.07
C PRO A 268 -4.95 -17.54 7.33
N THR A 269 -5.63 -16.42 7.60
CA THR A 269 -6.36 -16.21 8.86
C THR A 269 -7.73 -15.57 8.60
N LYS A 270 -8.74 -16.06 9.31
CA LYS A 270 -10.04 -15.39 9.46
C LYS A 270 -10.11 -14.74 10.83
N TYR A 271 -10.54 -13.50 10.88
CA TYR A 271 -10.59 -12.74 12.12
C TYR A 271 -11.88 -11.91 12.24
N CYS A 272 -12.22 -11.50 13.44
CA CYS A 272 -13.15 -10.43 13.74
C CYS A 272 -12.46 -9.44 14.68
N GLY A 273 -13.12 -8.35 15.07
CA GLY A 273 -12.45 -7.44 15.98
C GLY A 273 -13.29 -6.33 16.58
N VAL A 274 -12.76 -5.79 17.64
CA VAL A 274 -13.22 -4.57 18.28
C VAL A 274 -12.76 -3.40 17.41
N TRP A 275 -13.61 -2.95 16.52
CA TRP A 275 -13.33 -1.92 15.52
C TRP A 275 -14.61 -1.20 15.06
N TRP A 276 -15.62 -1.94 14.58
CA TRP A 276 -16.83 -1.38 14.01
C TRP A 276 -17.67 -0.59 15.01
N GLU A 277 -17.60 -0.97 16.31
CA GLU A 277 -18.22 -0.21 17.39
C GLU A 277 -17.71 1.23 17.50
N MET A 278 -16.45 1.49 17.13
CA MET A 278 -15.87 2.84 17.10
C MET A 278 -16.18 3.55 15.78
N ILE A 279 -15.97 2.89 14.66
CA ILE A 279 -16.16 3.48 13.33
C ILE A 279 -17.61 3.90 13.09
N ALA A 280 -18.57 3.01 13.36
CA ALA A 280 -19.99 3.24 13.10
C ALA A 280 -20.82 3.46 14.36
N GLY A 281 -20.45 2.82 15.48
CA GLY A 281 -21.26 2.72 16.69
C GLY A 281 -21.12 3.86 17.68
N GLY A 282 -20.29 4.87 17.40
CA GLY A 282 -20.10 6.04 18.28
C GLY A 282 -19.36 5.73 19.59
N LYS A 283 -18.66 4.59 19.65
CA LYS A 283 -17.75 4.27 20.75
C LYS A 283 -16.40 4.95 20.53
N GLN A 284 -15.53 4.91 21.52
CA GLN A 284 -14.26 5.64 21.55
C GLN A 284 -13.07 4.68 21.66
N TRP A 285 -11.98 4.95 20.91
CA TRP A 285 -10.70 4.25 21.11
C TRP A 285 -10.04 4.62 22.44
N SER A 286 -10.31 5.83 22.97
CA SER A 286 -9.78 6.34 24.24
C SER A 286 -10.51 5.76 25.43
N TYR A 287 -9.86 5.85 26.61
CA TYR A 287 -10.39 5.38 27.89
C TYR A 287 -11.09 6.49 28.69
N THR A 288 -10.60 7.74 28.58
CA THR A 288 -11.01 8.85 29.42
C THR A 288 -11.17 10.17 28.65
N PHE A 289 -11.95 11.09 29.19
CA PHE A 289 -11.99 12.50 28.73
C PHE A 289 -11.21 13.44 29.67
N ASP A 290 -10.57 12.92 30.72
CA ASP A 290 -9.85 13.73 31.70
C ASP A 290 -8.46 14.19 31.21
N LEU A 291 -7.98 13.67 30.07
CA LEU A 291 -6.67 13.98 29.48
C LEU A 291 -6.83 14.80 28.19
N PRO A 292 -6.69 16.12 28.23
CA PRO A 292 -6.75 16.96 27.03
C PRO A 292 -5.50 16.85 26.15
N SER A 293 -4.44 16.24 26.67
CA SER A 293 -3.16 16.05 26.00
C SER A 293 -2.41 14.90 26.62
N VAL A 294 -1.80 14.07 25.76
CA VAL A 294 -0.99 12.91 26.16
C VAL A 294 0.49 13.31 26.25
N ASN A 295 1.11 13.00 27.38
CA ASN A 295 2.55 13.02 27.55
C ASN A 295 2.95 11.68 28.23
N LEU A 296 3.52 10.78 27.47
CA LEU A 296 3.83 9.40 27.92
C LEU A 296 4.75 9.35 29.15
N GLU A 297 5.59 10.36 29.37
CA GLU A 297 6.49 10.43 30.52
C GLU A 297 5.77 10.72 31.85
N ASN A 298 4.57 11.31 31.77
CA ASN A 298 3.83 11.79 32.95
C ASN A 298 2.37 11.31 33.02
N LEU A 299 2.04 10.24 32.30
CA LEU A 299 0.70 9.67 32.32
C LEU A 299 0.44 8.82 33.57
N ASP A 300 -0.71 9.05 34.19
CA ASP A 300 -1.20 8.26 35.30
C ASP A 300 -2.70 8.03 35.16
N TYR A 301 -3.06 6.98 34.43
CA TYR A 301 -4.47 6.63 34.20
C TYR A 301 -5.22 6.21 35.47
N SER A 302 -4.50 5.87 36.57
CA SER A 302 -5.16 5.58 37.85
C SER A 302 -5.90 6.78 38.46
N LYS A 303 -5.57 8.00 37.99
CA LYS A 303 -6.22 9.23 38.40
C LYS A 303 -7.33 9.67 37.43
N CYS A 304 -7.51 8.99 36.32
CA CYS A 304 -8.50 9.30 35.30
C CYS A 304 -9.77 8.48 35.50
N ARG A 305 -10.90 9.09 35.19
CA ARG A 305 -12.20 8.40 35.22
C ARG A 305 -12.50 7.79 33.86
N PRO A 306 -12.86 6.50 33.78
CA PRO A 306 -13.33 5.93 32.53
C PRO A 306 -14.62 6.60 32.09
N HIS A 307 -14.73 6.97 30.81
CA HIS A 307 -15.98 7.54 30.27
C HIS A 307 -17.04 6.48 29.93
N GLY A 308 -16.72 5.18 30.01
CA GLY A 308 -17.66 4.08 29.78
C GLY A 308 -18.04 3.82 28.32
N GLN A 309 -17.32 4.43 27.37
CA GLN A 309 -17.54 4.26 25.92
C GLN A 309 -16.38 3.52 25.23
N HIS A 310 -15.47 2.94 26.01
CA HIS A 310 -14.28 2.23 25.53
C HIS A 310 -14.60 0.74 25.33
N PRO A 311 -14.73 0.24 24.09
CA PRO A 311 -15.10 -1.16 23.84
C PRO A 311 -13.91 -2.11 23.91
N ALA A 312 -12.66 -1.63 23.83
CA ALA A 312 -11.47 -2.46 23.95
C ALA A 312 -11.18 -2.84 25.43
N ASN A 313 -12.22 -3.16 26.19
CA ASN A 313 -12.11 -3.59 27.58
C ASN A 313 -12.18 -5.14 27.70
N THR A 314 -11.70 -5.65 28.82
CA THR A 314 -11.57 -7.08 29.07
C THR A 314 -12.89 -7.85 28.91
N GLU A 315 -14.01 -7.31 29.36
CA GLU A 315 -15.32 -7.98 29.26
C GLU A 315 -15.79 -8.09 27.82
N ASN A 316 -15.72 -6.99 27.05
CA ASN A 316 -16.15 -6.96 25.67
C ASN A 316 -15.25 -7.82 24.76
N VAL A 317 -13.93 -7.70 24.92
CA VAL A 317 -12.98 -8.53 24.15
C VAL A 317 -13.18 -10.01 24.38
N LYS A 318 -13.50 -10.40 25.62
CA LYS A 318 -13.86 -11.80 25.93
C LYS A 318 -15.07 -12.27 25.13
N ARG A 319 -16.09 -11.42 24.93
CA ARG A 319 -17.25 -11.73 24.08
C ARG A 319 -16.83 -12.02 22.63
N TYR A 320 -15.91 -11.20 22.08
CA TYR A 320 -15.37 -11.41 20.73
C TYR A 320 -14.58 -12.72 20.64
N ILE A 321 -13.78 -13.06 21.66
CA ILE A 321 -13.06 -14.34 21.72
C ILE A 321 -14.05 -15.52 21.71
N ASP A 322 -15.11 -15.47 22.51
CA ASP A 322 -16.14 -16.51 22.54
C ASP A 322 -16.87 -16.64 21.20
N PHE A 323 -17.16 -15.52 20.55
CA PHE A 323 -17.74 -15.49 19.19
C PHE A 323 -16.79 -16.11 18.16
N ALA A 324 -15.53 -15.72 18.16
CA ALA A 324 -14.52 -16.26 17.25
C ALA A 324 -14.37 -17.78 17.41
N ALA A 325 -14.21 -18.25 18.64
CA ALA A 325 -14.11 -19.67 18.96
C ALA A 325 -15.33 -20.47 18.50
N LYS A 326 -16.54 -19.95 18.74
CA LYS A 326 -17.80 -20.59 18.33
C LYS A 326 -17.95 -20.68 16.81
N ASN A 327 -17.45 -19.70 16.08
CA ASN A 327 -17.66 -19.58 14.63
C ASN A 327 -16.44 -19.98 13.79
N GLY A 328 -15.38 -20.51 14.41
CA GLY A 328 -14.20 -21.01 13.70
C GLY A 328 -13.36 -19.89 13.07
N LEU A 329 -13.33 -18.71 13.71
CA LEU A 329 -12.39 -17.64 13.41
C LEU A 329 -11.13 -17.87 14.25
N GLN A 330 -9.97 -17.60 13.67
CA GLN A 330 -8.69 -17.89 14.31
C GLN A 330 -8.22 -16.74 15.21
N GLU A 331 -8.60 -15.49 14.88
CA GLU A 331 -8.07 -14.33 15.57
C GLU A 331 -9.14 -13.29 15.90
N VAL A 332 -8.83 -12.46 16.90
CA VAL A 332 -9.60 -11.28 17.31
C VAL A 332 -8.68 -10.08 17.34
N LEU A 333 -8.90 -9.12 16.44
CA LEU A 333 -8.26 -7.80 16.44
C LEU A 333 -8.85 -6.96 17.58
N VAL A 334 -8.00 -6.22 18.30
CA VAL A 334 -8.47 -5.27 19.33
C VAL A 334 -7.83 -3.90 19.08
N GLU A 335 -8.57 -3.01 18.45
CA GLU A 335 -8.16 -1.59 18.35
C GLU A 335 -8.45 -0.87 19.67
N GLY A 336 -7.62 0.12 20.00
CA GLY A 336 -7.80 0.89 21.24
C GLY A 336 -7.33 0.21 22.52
N TRP A 337 -6.58 -0.88 22.44
CA TRP A 337 -6.15 -1.65 23.61
C TRP A 337 -5.12 -0.91 24.50
N ASN A 338 -4.29 -0.06 23.91
CA ASN A 338 -3.15 0.61 24.54
C ASN A 338 -3.42 2.10 24.81
N ILE A 339 -2.64 2.68 25.71
CA ILE A 339 -2.73 4.10 26.08
C ILE A 339 -2.34 5.03 24.91
N GLY A 340 -2.90 6.26 24.90
CA GLY A 340 -2.52 7.35 24.00
C GLY A 340 -3.63 7.88 23.09
N TRP A 341 -4.74 7.17 22.95
CA TRP A 341 -5.80 7.53 22.01
C TRP A 341 -6.56 8.83 22.35
N GLU A 342 -6.38 9.41 23.53
CA GLU A 342 -6.96 10.69 23.91
C GLU A 342 -6.43 11.85 23.05
N ASP A 343 -5.27 11.69 22.41
CA ASP A 343 -4.56 12.76 21.71
C ASP A 343 -3.90 12.27 20.40
N TRP A 344 -4.54 11.28 19.78
CA TRP A 344 -4.04 10.73 18.51
C TRP A 344 -4.39 11.65 17.34
N PHE A 345 -3.99 11.43 16.19
CA PHE A 345 -3.85 12.15 14.93
C PHE A 345 -4.36 13.60 14.88
N GLY A 346 -3.93 14.38 13.89
CA GLY A 346 -4.34 15.78 13.70
C GLY A 346 -3.61 16.80 14.57
N HIS A 347 -2.85 16.38 15.58
CA HIS A 347 -2.12 17.25 16.49
C HIS A 347 -0.61 17.32 16.22
N TYR A 348 -0.12 16.57 15.23
CA TYR A 348 1.31 16.47 14.87
C TYR A 348 2.23 16.12 16.06
N LYS A 349 1.76 15.24 16.90
CA LYS A 349 2.53 14.74 18.04
C LYS A 349 3.35 13.52 17.66
N ASP A 350 4.66 13.63 17.78
CA ASP A 350 5.58 12.55 17.52
C ASP A 350 5.42 11.38 18.50
N TYR A 351 5.09 11.65 19.75
CA TYR A 351 5.18 10.68 20.83
C TYR A 351 3.86 10.49 21.57
N VAL A 352 2.92 9.80 20.93
CA VAL A 352 1.56 9.54 21.48
C VAL A 352 1.43 8.12 22.01
N PHE A 353 1.99 7.12 21.31
CA PHE A 353 1.87 5.70 21.65
C PHE A 353 3.21 5.10 22.07
N ASP A 354 3.20 4.18 23.04
CA ASP A 354 4.36 3.38 23.44
C ASP A 354 4.29 1.92 22.95
N PHE A 355 3.15 1.51 22.41
CA PHE A 355 2.88 0.17 21.87
C PHE A 355 3.10 -1.00 22.86
N GLN A 356 3.09 -0.71 24.16
CA GLN A 356 3.39 -1.68 25.21
C GLN A 356 2.41 -1.62 26.37
N THR A 357 1.89 -0.45 26.72
CA THR A 357 1.08 -0.24 27.91
C THR A 357 -0.40 -0.32 27.61
N PRO A 358 -1.12 -1.35 28.13
CA PRO A 358 -2.56 -1.44 27.96
C PRO A 358 -3.29 -0.38 28.79
N TYR A 359 -4.51 -0.04 28.39
CA TYR A 359 -5.43 0.71 29.24
C TYR A 359 -5.77 -0.07 30.53
N PRO A 360 -6.18 0.61 31.63
CA PRO A 360 -6.48 -0.05 32.91
C PRO A 360 -7.58 -1.11 32.89
N ASP A 361 -8.50 -1.01 31.90
CA ASP A 361 -9.61 -1.95 31.72
C ASP A 361 -9.32 -3.07 30.73
N PHE A 362 -8.10 -3.14 30.16
CA PHE A 362 -7.66 -4.18 29.25
C PHE A 362 -6.59 -5.09 29.90
N ASP A 363 -7.00 -6.27 30.40
CA ASP A 363 -6.05 -7.24 30.94
C ASP A 363 -5.44 -8.11 29.85
N ILE A 364 -4.32 -7.62 29.28
CA ILE A 364 -3.61 -8.27 28.17
C ILE A 364 -3.23 -9.72 28.48
N LYS A 365 -2.79 -10.01 29.71
CA LYS A 365 -2.40 -11.38 30.09
C LYS A 365 -3.59 -12.30 30.14
N TYR A 366 -4.62 -11.91 30.89
CA TYR A 366 -5.83 -12.71 31.02
C TYR A 366 -6.49 -13.00 29.69
N LEU A 367 -6.60 -11.98 28.81
CA LEU A 367 -7.25 -12.11 27.50
C LEU A 367 -6.50 -13.05 26.57
N ASN A 368 -5.17 -12.97 26.53
CA ASN A 368 -4.37 -13.91 25.73
C ASN A 368 -4.46 -15.35 26.28
N ASP A 369 -4.33 -15.54 27.58
CA ASP A 369 -4.50 -16.87 28.20
C ASP A 369 -5.91 -17.44 27.92
N TYR A 370 -6.93 -16.59 28.00
CA TYR A 370 -8.31 -16.98 27.71
C TYR A 370 -8.51 -17.35 26.24
N ALA A 371 -8.02 -16.52 25.30
CA ALA A 371 -8.11 -16.77 23.87
C ALA A 371 -7.42 -18.10 23.50
N HIS A 372 -6.20 -18.32 23.98
CA HIS A 372 -5.46 -19.56 23.75
C HIS A 372 -6.19 -20.78 24.29
N SER A 373 -6.84 -20.67 25.47
CA SER A 373 -7.66 -21.76 26.02
C SER A 373 -8.85 -22.15 25.15
N LYS A 374 -9.27 -21.25 24.24
CA LYS A 374 -10.36 -21.44 23.27
C LYS A 374 -9.85 -21.80 21.86
N GLY A 375 -8.55 -21.89 21.65
CA GLY A 375 -7.95 -22.10 20.34
C GLY A 375 -7.99 -20.87 19.44
N VAL A 376 -8.10 -19.67 19.99
CA VAL A 376 -8.12 -18.38 19.33
C VAL A 376 -6.88 -17.59 19.74
N LYS A 377 -6.38 -16.70 18.90
CA LYS A 377 -5.35 -15.72 19.23
C LYS A 377 -5.92 -14.30 19.21
N LEU A 378 -5.25 -13.38 19.86
CA LEU A 378 -5.48 -11.96 19.63
C LEU A 378 -4.56 -11.47 18.51
N MET A 379 -5.08 -10.61 17.62
CA MET A 379 -4.30 -9.84 16.66
C MET A 379 -3.96 -8.49 17.28
N MET A 380 -2.70 -8.12 17.20
CA MET A 380 -2.21 -6.84 17.73
C MET A 380 -2.63 -5.67 16.83
N HIS A 381 -2.85 -4.51 17.43
CA HIS A 381 -3.05 -3.24 16.73
C HIS A 381 -1.98 -2.23 17.14
N HIS A 382 -1.27 -1.70 16.17
CA HIS A 382 -0.30 -0.63 16.34
C HIS A 382 -0.69 0.57 15.48
N GLU A 383 -1.51 1.48 16.04
CA GLU A 383 -1.73 2.78 15.42
C GLU A 383 -0.55 3.70 15.72
N THR A 384 0.01 4.34 14.69
CA THR A 384 1.20 5.18 14.84
C THR A 384 0.89 6.67 14.93
N SER A 385 -0.34 7.09 14.61
CA SER A 385 -0.72 8.51 14.43
C SER A 385 0.18 9.23 13.42
N GLY A 386 0.63 8.51 12.39
CA GLY A 386 1.52 9.00 11.34
C GLY A 386 3.00 9.10 11.74
N SER A 387 3.37 8.83 13.01
CA SER A 387 4.75 8.97 13.48
C SER A 387 5.59 7.72 13.21
N THR A 388 6.30 7.72 12.09
CA THR A 388 7.21 6.64 11.71
C THR A 388 8.38 6.48 12.68
N GLN A 389 8.98 7.58 13.10
CA GLN A 389 10.13 7.57 14.03
C GLN A 389 9.73 7.04 15.42
N ASN A 390 8.57 7.41 15.93
CA ASN A 390 8.09 6.90 17.20
C ASN A 390 7.85 5.39 17.15
N TYR A 391 7.28 4.90 16.06
CA TYR A 391 7.06 3.47 15.90
C TYR A 391 8.40 2.71 15.85
N GLU A 392 9.38 3.19 15.08
CA GLU A 392 10.71 2.57 15.01
C GLU A 392 11.43 2.53 16.37
N ARG A 393 11.31 3.59 17.20
CA ARG A 393 11.88 3.61 18.56
C ARG A 393 11.36 2.49 19.45
N HIS A 394 10.11 2.10 19.29
CA HIS A 394 9.43 1.14 20.14
C HIS A 394 9.30 -0.26 19.53
N LEU A 395 9.64 -0.41 18.25
CA LEU A 395 9.31 -1.59 17.45
C LEU A 395 9.82 -2.89 18.06
N GLU A 396 11.08 -2.94 18.50
CA GLU A 396 11.66 -4.13 19.12
C GLU A 396 10.94 -4.50 20.43
N ALA A 397 10.64 -3.52 21.27
CA ALA A 397 9.93 -3.75 22.52
C ALA A 397 8.47 -4.17 22.29
N ALA A 398 7.81 -3.58 21.27
CA ALA A 398 6.45 -3.93 20.88
C ALA A 398 6.36 -5.36 20.33
N TYR A 399 7.28 -5.76 19.44
CA TYR A 399 7.29 -7.13 18.91
C TYR A 399 7.72 -8.16 19.96
N SER A 400 8.62 -7.81 20.88
CA SER A 400 8.95 -8.65 22.03
C SER A 400 7.76 -8.85 22.96
N LEU A 401 6.93 -7.82 23.17
CA LEU A 401 5.67 -7.94 23.92
C LEU A 401 4.69 -8.88 23.22
N MET A 402 4.58 -8.78 21.90
CA MET A 402 3.74 -9.67 21.10
C MET A 402 4.16 -11.13 21.29
N ASN A 403 5.45 -11.42 21.14
CA ASN A 403 5.99 -12.77 21.34
C ASN A 403 5.74 -13.28 22.77
N LYS A 404 5.90 -12.41 23.77
CA LYS A 404 5.63 -12.77 25.18
C LYS A 404 4.20 -13.26 25.42
N TYR A 405 3.22 -12.68 24.73
CA TYR A 405 1.81 -13.02 24.90
C TYR A 405 1.25 -13.91 23.78
N GLY A 406 2.08 -14.31 22.82
CA GLY A 406 1.72 -15.27 21.77
C GLY A 406 0.92 -14.69 20.61
N TYR A 407 1.00 -13.39 20.38
CA TYR A 407 0.52 -12.77 19.14
C TYR A 407 1.40 -13.19 17.96
N ASP A 408 0.81 -13.43 16.80
CA ASP A 408 1.52 -13.76 15.56
C ASP A 408 1.13 -12.87 14.37
N ALA A 409 0.22 -11.92 14.57
CA ALA A 409 -0.16 -10.95 13.57
C ALA A 409 -0.35 -9.55 14.17
N VAL A 410 -0.03 -8.52 13.39
CA VAL A 410 -0.24 -7.11 13.73
C VAL A 410 -0.94 -6.37 12.59
N LYS A 411 -1.97 -5.59 12.93
CA LYS A 411 -2.48 -4.51 12.10
C LYS A 411 -1.73 -3.23 12.48
N SER A 412 -0.99 -2.63 11.55
CA SER A 412 -0.35 -1.33 11.73
C SER A 412 -1.12 -0.24 10.98
N GLY A 413 -1.31 0.93 11.60
CA GLY A 413 -2.02 2.07 11.05
C GLY A 413 -1.18 3.35 11.07
N TYR A 414 -1.46 4.26 10.14
CA TYR A 414 -0.74 5.53 9.97
C TYR A 414 -1.73 6.68 9.71
N VAL A 415 -2.77 6.77 10.53
CA VAL A 415 -3.81 7.80 10.37
C VAL A 415 -3.25 9.21 10.61
N GLY A 416 -3.59 10.13 9.72
CA GLY A 416 -3.14 11.51 9.76
C GLY A 416 -1.87 11.76 8.95
N ASP A 417 -1.36 12.98 9.02
CA ASP A 417 -0.16 13.37 8.28
C ASP A 417 1.09 12.68 8.85
N ILE A 418 2.02 12.34 7.97
CA ILE A 418 3.29 11.69 8.38
C ILE A 418 4.12 12.64 9.25
N ILE A 419 4.71 12.07 10.29
CA ILE A 419 5.71 12.72 11.13
C ILE A 419 7.04 11.98 10.94
N PRO A 420 8.13 12.69 10.58
CA PRO A 420 8.34 14.15 10.64
C PRO A 420 7.58 14.92 9.54
N ARG A 421 7.20 16.15 9.87
CA ARG A 421 6.48 17.06 8.97
C ARG A 421 7.21 17.28 7.64
N GLY A 422 6.42 17.34 6.57
CA GLY A 422 6.87 17.54 5.19
C GLY A 422 7.20 16.23 4.48
N ASP A 423 7.18 15.11 5.18
CA ASP A 423 7.18 13.80 4.56
C ASP A 423 5.74 13.37 4.21
N TYR A 424 5.59 12.39 3.33
CA TYR A 424 4.31 11.88 2.84
C TYR A 424 4.25 10.37 2.99
N HIS A 425 3.04 9.81 2.99
CA HIS A 425 2.83 8.36 3.14
C HIS A 425 3.55 7.53 2.07
N TYR A 426 3.83 8.11 0.91
CA TYR A 426 4.40 7.38 -0.24
C TYR A 426 5.77 7.90 -0.67
N SER A 427 6.44 8.70 0.17
CA SER A 427 7.83 9.12 -0.05
C SER A 427 8.81 7.96 0.10
N GLN A 428 10.05 8.15 -0.36
CA GLN A 428 11.10 7.13 -0.22
C GLN A 428 11.36 6.74 1.23
N SER A 429 11.42 7.70 2.15
CA SER A 429 11.66 7.45 3.57
C SER A 429 10.55 6.61 4.20
N THR A 430 9.30 6.92 3.90
CA THR A 430 8.15 6.20 4.44
C THR A 430 8.02 4.80 3.83
N ASN A 431 8.29 4.64 2.53
CA ASN A 431 8.38 3.31 1.91
C ASN A 431 9.47 2.44 2.55
N ASN A 432 10.61 3.04 2.88
CA ASN A 432 11.67 2.36 3.60
C ASN A 432 11.25 1.96 5.02
N HIS A 433 10.51 2.83 5.70
CA HIS A 433 9.93 2.54 7.00
C HIS A 433 8.99 1.33 6.97
N TYR A 434 8.02 1.31 6.04
CA TYR A 434 7.10 0.17 5.91
C TYR A 434 7.85 -1.15 5.70
N LEU A 435 8.81 -1.15 4.78
CA LEU A 435 9.61 -2.35 4.51
C LEU A 435 10.49 -2.74 5.70
N TYR A 436 11.01 -1.78 6.44
CA TYR A 436 11.76 -2.03 7.68
C TYR A 436 10.88 -2.74 8.71
N CYS A 437 9.68 -2.23 8.98
CA CYS A 437 8.74 -2.85 9.92
C CYS A 437 8.37 -4.29 9.53
N ILE A 438 8.15 -4.55 8.23
CA ILE A 438 7.85 -5.89 7.71
C ILE A 438 9.03 -6.86 7.94
N LYS A 439 10.25 -6.40 7.70
CA LYS A 439 11.48 -7.20 7.90
C LYS A 439 11.73 -7.51 9.38
N GLU A 440 11.55 -6.50 10.25
CA GLU A 440 11.67 -6.72 11.70
C GLU A 440 10.58 -7.67 12.21
N ALA A 441 9.33 -7.51 11.74
CA ALA A 441 8.24 -8.45 12.06
C ALA A 441 8.58 -9.89 11.66
N ALA A 442 9.20 -10.10 10.49
CA ALA A 442 9.62 -11.43 10.04
C ALA A 442 10.62 -12.09 11.01
N LYS A 443 11.55 -11.33 11.60
CA LYS A 443 12.50 -11.84 12.60
C LYS A 443 11.81 -12.32 13.88
N HIS A 444 10.65 -11.73 14.20
CA HIS A 444 9.83 -12.08 15.35
C HIS A 444 8.71 -13.08 15.03
N HIS A 445 8.67 -13.62 13.79
CA HIS A 445 7.60 -14.49 13.30
C HIS A 445 6.21 -13.84 13.40
N ILE A 446 6.11 -12.57 12.99
CA ILE A 446 4.88 -11.79 13.01
C ILE A 446 4.42 -11.50 11.58
N MET A 447 3.16 -11.80 11.30
CA MET A 447 2.46 -11.41 10.07
C MET A 447 2.01 -9.95 10.17
N VAL A 448 2.05 -9.22 9.06
CA VAL A 448 1.72 -7.80 9.00
C VAL A 448 0.54 -7.54 8.08
N ASN A 449 -0.43 -6.78 8.60
CA ASN A 449 -1.51 -6.13 7.85
C ASN A 449 -1.31 -4.62 7.95
N ALA A 450 -0.86 -3.98 6.85
CA ALA A 450 -0.51 -2.56 6.84
C ALA A 450 -1.64 -1.71 6.30
N HIS A 451 -2.23 -0.84 7.13
CA HIS A 451 -3.23 0.15 6.75
C HIS A 451 -2.58 1.51 6.46
N GLU A 452 -3.20 2.36 5.65
CA GLU A 452 -2.72 3.65 5.13
C GLU A 452 -1.33 3.59 4.45
N ALA A 453 -0.69 2.44 4.40
CA ALA A 453 0.62 2.24 3.78
C ALA A 453 0.54 2.31 2.25
N THR A 454 1.69 2.29 1.61
CA THR A 454 1.81 2.26 0.15
C THR A 454 1.07 1.07 -0.44
N ARG A 455 0.35 1.31 -1.54
CA ARG A 455 -0.32 0.25 -2.32
C ARG A 455 0.66 -0.88 -2.70
N PRO A 456 0.19 -2.13 -2.80
CA PRO A 456 1.04 -3.26 -3.09
C PRO A 456 1.75 -3.16 -4.44
N THR A 457 3.02 -3.55 -4.42
CA THR A 457 3.88 -3.65 -5.60
C THR A 457 4.51 -5.04 -5.74
N GLY A 458 3.84 -6.07 -5.17
CA GLY A 458 4.27 -7.47 -5.22
C GLY A 458 5.30 -7.86 -4.15
N LEU A 459 5.59 -7.00 -3.18
CA LEU A 459 6.57 -7.27 -2.12
C LEU A 459 6.20 -8.49 -1.26
N CYS A 460 4.95 -8.91 -1.25
CA CYS A 460 4.50 -10.12 -0.58
C CYS A 460 5.09 -11.43 -1.17
N ARG A 461 5.63 -11.41 -2.40
CA ARG A 461 6.45 -12.52 -2.91
C ARG A 461 7.76 -12.63 -2.13
N THR A 462 8.44 -11.50 -1.90
CA THR A 462 9.74 -11.44 -1.23
C THR A 462 9.61 -11.56 0.30
N TRP A 463 8.55 -10.97 0.84
CA TRP A 463 8.23 -10.92 2.26
C TRP A 463 6.80 -11.41 2.49
N PRO A 464 6.56 -12.73 2.45
CA PRO A 464 5.21 -13.31 2.55
C PRO A 464 4.55 -13.16 3.92
N ASN A 465 5.25 -12.64 4.92
CA ASN A 465 4.64 -12.20 6.18
C ASN A 465 3.84 -10.88 6.03
N LEU A 466 3.96 -10.16 4.90
CA LEU A 466 3.02 -9.10 4.52
C LEU A 466 1.75 -9.76 3.96
N VAL A 467 0.80 -10.07 4.85
CA VAL A 467 -0.41 -10.83 4.53
C VAL A 467 -1.62 -9.94 4.24
N GLY A 468 -1.58 -8.68 4.61
CA GLY A 468 -2.66 -7.74 4.41
C GLY A 468 -2.16 -6.33 4.16
N ASN A 469 -2.96 -5.56 3.43
CA ASN A 469 -2.73 -4.14 3.19
C ASN A 469 -4.08 -3.53 2.79
N GLU A 470 -4.44 -2.38 3.36
CA GLU A 470 -5.67 -1.69 2.97
C GLU A 470 -5.48 -0.93 1.66
N SER A 471 -4.76 0.18 1.72
CA SER A 471 -4.34 1.06 0.61
C SER A 471 -5.41 1.27 -0.47
N ALA A 472 -6.66 1.44 -0.06
CA ALA A 472 -7.81 1.85 -0.85
C ALA A 472 -9.01 2.12 0.06
N ARG A 473 -10.05 2.74 -0.48
CA ARG A 473 -11.32 2.97 0.21
C ARG A 473 -12.00 1.64 0.53
N GLY A 474 -12.01 1.27 1.81
CA GLY A 474 -12.59 0.03 2.34
C GLY A 474 -13.96 0.22 2.99
N THR A 475 -14.37 -0.80 3.77
CA THR A 475 -15.68 -0.85 4.42
C THR A 475 -15.91 0.28 5.42
N GLU A 476 -14.88 0.85 6.04
CA GLU A 476 -15.06 1.92 7.04
C GLU A 476 -15.86 3.11 6.49
N TYR A 477 -15.69 3.43 5.22
CA TYR A 477 -16.40 4.53 4.57
C TYR A 477 -17.91 4.33 4.46
N GLU A 478 -18.38 3.11 4.62
CA GLU A 478 -19.82 2.83 4.72
C GLU A 478 -20.45 3.46 5.98
N ALA A 479 -19.65 3.75 7.00
CA ALA A 479 -20.07 4.51 8.17
C ALA A 479 -20.22 6.03 7.91
N PHE A 480 -19.65 6.53 6.81
CA PHE A 480 -19.55 7.94 6.46
C PHE A 480 -20.26 8.31 5.14
N GLY A 481 -21.32 7.61 4.79
CA GLY A 481 -22.10 7.85 3.58
C GLY A 481 -21.96 6.78 2.51
N GLY A 482 -21.01 5.89 2.67
CA GLY A 482 -20.82 4.73 1.79
C GLY A 482 -20.08 5.01 0.49
N SER A 483 -19.99 3.95 -0.31
CA SER A 483 -19.45 3.97 -1.67
C SER A 483 -20.48 3.40 -2.63
N GLU A 484 -20.42 3.83 -3.88
CA GLU A 484 -21.28 3.25 -4.92
C GLU A 484 -20.92 1.77 -5.16
N PRO A 485 -21.89 0.87 -5.42
CA PRO A 485 -21.64 -0.57 -5.55
C PRO A 485 -20.60 -0.96 -6.60
N TYR A 486 -20.42 -0.16 -7.65
CA TYR A 486 -19.45 -0.45 -8.70
C TYR A 486 -17.99 -0.34 -8.19
N HIS A 487 -17.74 0.42 -7.11
CA HIS A 487 -16.40 0.56 -6.54
C HIS A 487 -15.78 -0.80 -6.19
N THR A 488 -16.53 -1.64 -5.50
CA THR A 488 -16.07 -2.99 -5.11
C THR A 488 -15.87 -3.93 -6.31
N VAL A 489 -16.56 -3.70 -7.42
CA VAL A 489 -16.39 -4.48 -8.66
C VAL A 489 -15.12 -4.08 -9.42
N ILE A 490 -14.66 -2.85 -9.26
CA ILE A 490 -13.47 -2.31 -9.94
C ILE A 490 -12.18 -2.62 -9.18
N LEU A 491 -12.22 -2.65 -7.84
CA LEU A 491 -11.03 -2.89 -7.02
C LEU A 491 -10.21 -4.13 -7.42
N PRO A 492 -10.79 -5.27 -7.83
CA PRO A 492 -10.02 -6.41 -8.32
C PRO A 492 -9.14 -6.10 -9.54
N PHE A 493 -9.57 -5.18 -10.41
CA PHE A 493 -8.85 -4.78 -11.63
C PHE A 493 -7.85 -3.65 -11.41
N THR A 494 -7.91 -2.98 -10.28
CA THR A 494 -7.06 -1.84 -9.91
C THR A 494 -6.23 -2.17 -8.67
N ARG A 495 -6.81 -1.98 -7.48
CA ARG A 495 -6.11 -2.08 -6.20
C ARG A 495 -5.50 -3.48 -5.93
N LEU A 496 -6.14 -4.54 -6.38
CA LEU A 496 -5.62 -5.90 -6.17
C LEU A 496 -4.44 -6.28 -7.09
N GLN A 497 -4.08 -5.43 -8.04
CA GLN A 497 -2.87 -5.61 -8.83
C GLN A 497 -1.64 -5.40 -7.92
N GLY A 498 -0.85 -6.44 -7.75
CA GLY A 498 0.36 -6.39 -6.90
C GLY A 498 0.23 -6.94 -5.49
N GLY A 499 -0.99 -7.22 -5.00
CA GLY A 499 -1.16 -7.85 -3.68
C GLY A 499 -2.56 -7.80 -3.10
N PRO A 500 -2.79 -8.57 -2.03
CA PRO A 500 -4.08 -8.71 -1.39
C PRO A 500 -4.57 -7.40 -0.75
N MET A 501 -5.88 -7.30 -0.53
CA MET A 501 -6.51 -6.17 0.15
C MET A 501 -7.25 -6.61 1.40
N ASP A 502 -6.97 -5.95 2.53
CA ASP A 502 -7.82 -6.00 3.70
C ASP A 502 -8.99 -5.02 3.53
N TYR A 503 -10.00 -5.45 2.79
CA TYR A 503 -11.20 -4.65 2.52
C TYR A 503 -12.11 -4.52 3.75
N THR A 504 -11.93 -5.38 4.76
CA THR A 504 -12.77 -5.50 5.96
C THR A 504 -14.26 -5.78 5.64
N PRO A 505 -14.58 -6.84 4.86
CA PRO A 505 -15.96 -7.16 4.50
C PRO A 505 -16.73 -7.76 5.67
N GLY A 506 -18.04 -7.97 5.48
CA GLY A 506 -18.87 -8.73 6.42
C GLY A 506 -19.76 -7.87 7.30
N ILE A 507 -20.23 -6.74 6.80
CA ILE A 507 -21.28 -5.96 7.48
C ILE A 507 -22.63 -6.48 7.01
N PHE A 508 -23.37 -7.14 7.92
CA PHE A 508 -24.67 -7.74 7.61
C PHE A 508 -25.87 -6.92 8.12
N VAL A 509 -25.66 -6.02 9.08
CA VAL A 509 -26.63 -4.99 9.46
C VAL A 509 -26.41 -3.78 8.55
N THR A 510 -26.94 -3.83 7.33
CA THR A 510 -26.64 -2.83 6.28
C THR A 510 -27.21 -1.44 6.54
N LYS A 511 -28.28 -1.33 7.34
CA LYS A 511 -28.81 -0.05 7.83
C LYS A 511 -28.28 0.20 9.22
N LEU A 512 -27.31 1.08 9.35
CA LEU A 512 -26.64 1.29 10.64
C LEU A 512 -27.56 1.84 11.73
N SER A 513 -28.61 2.56 11.33
CA SER A 513 -29.65 3.05 12.25
C SER A 513 -30.49 1.92 12.93
N GLU A 514 -30.41 0.69 12.47
CA GLU A 514 -31.02 -0.47 13.13
C GLU A 514 -30.18 -0.98 14.30
N TRP A 515 -28.92 -0.54 14.38
CA TRP A 515 -27.97 -0.98 15.39
C TRP A 515 -27.46 0.16 16.28
N CYS A 516 -27.23 1.36 15.71
CA CYS A 516 -26.61 2.50 16.41
C CYS A 516 -27.21 3.84 15.91
N ASP A 517 -26.76 4.95 16.49
CA ASP A 517 -27.20 6.31 16.08
C ASP A 517 -26.44 6.83 14.86
N ASN A 518 -26.25 5.98 13.84
CA ASN A 518 -25.65 6.33 12.56
C ASN A 518 -26.70 6.16 11.44
N LYS A 519 -26.87 7.18 10.61
CA LYS A 519 -27.88 7.22 9.55
C LYS A 519 -27.38 6.68 8.22
N SER A 520 -26.09 6.33 8.12
CA SER A 520 -25.52 5.73 6.93
C SER A 520 -26.04 4.29 6.73
N TYR A 521 -25.87 3.80 5.54
CA TYR A 521 -26.11 2.39 5.23
C TYR A 521 -25.08 1.87 4.22
N VAL A 522 -24.83 0.57 4.25
CA VAL A 522 -23.91 -0.10 3.35
C VAL A 522 -24.65 -0.37 2.02
N HIS A 523 -24.14 0.21 0.92
CA HIS A 523 -24.77 0.16 -0.40
C HIS A 523 -24.60 -1.19 -1.09
N THR A 524 -25.08 -2.25 -0.46
CA THR A 524 -24.92 -3.63 -0.93
C THR A 524 -26.11 -4.50 -0.54
N THR A 525 -26.04 -5.77 -0.91
CA THR A 525 -26.91 -6.83 -0.41
C THR A 525 -26.13 -7.79 0.47
N LEU A 526 -26.81 -8.61 1.28
CA LEU A 526 -26.15 -9.66 2.08
C LEU A 526 -25.34 -10.62 1.18
N CYS A 527 -25.90 -10.96 -0.01
CA CYS A 527 -25.17 -11.76 -1.01
C CYS A 527 -23.93 -11.02 -1.54
N GLY A 528 -24.02 -9.70 -1.72
CA GLY A 528 -22.88 -8.86 -2.11
C GLY A 528 -21.78 -8.90 -1.05
N GLN A 529 -22.10 -8.77 0.24
CA GLN A 529 -21.12 -8.88 1.33
C GLN A 529 -20.43 -10.25 1.34
N LEU A 530 -21.19 -11.34 1.13
CA LEU A 530 -20.60 -12.68 1.03
C LEU A 530 -19.70 -12.83 -0.21
N ALA A 531 -20.08 -12.22 -1.34
CA ALA A 531 -19.28 -12.27 -2.57
C ALA A 531 -17.92 -11.58 -2.41
N LEU A 532 -17.82 -10.55 -1.56
CA LEU A 532 -16.54 -9.84 -1.30
C LEU A 532 -15.45 -10.77 -0.76
N TYR A 533 -15.78 -11.81 -0.02
CA TYR A 533 -14.82 -12.82 0.44
C TYR A 533 -14.16 -13.62 -0.69
N LEU A 534 -14.77 -13.63 -1.87
CA LEU A 534 -14.25 -14.28 -3.07
C LEU A 534 -13.58 -13.27 -4.01
N THR A 535 -14.14 -12.07 -4.14
CA THR A 535 -13.69 -11.08 -5.12
C THR A 535 -12.60 -10.15 -4.60
N MET A 536 -12.56 -9.91 -3.27
CA MET A 536 -11.47 -9.18 -2.60
C MET A 536 -10.47 -10.18 -2.06
N TYR A 537 -9.57 -10.62 -2.92
CA TYR A 537 -8.56 -11.58 -2.53
C TYR A 537 -7.72 -11.08 -1.35
N SER A 538 -7.65 -11.88 -0.32
CA SER A 538 -6.75 -11.69 0.82
C SER A 538 -6.54 -13.00 1.58
N PRO A 539 -5.34 -13.34 2.02
CA PRO A 539 -5.12 -14.42 2.98
C PRO A 539 -5.62 -14.05 4.38
N LEU A 540 -5.90 -12.77 4.61
CA LEU A 540 -6.44 -12.25 5.87
C LEU A 540 -7.86 -11.75 5.64
N GLN A 541 -8.86 -12.44 6.20
CA GLN A 541 -10.28 -12.15 5.96
C GLN A 541 -10.99 -11.76 7.26
N MET A 542 -11.58 -10.58 7.28
CA MET A 542 -12.32 -10.05 8.43
C MET A 542 -13.82 -10.34 8.33
N ALA A 543 -14.43 -10.74 9.44
CA ALA A 543 -15.86 -10.59 9.69
C ALA A 543 -16.04 -9.31 10.50
N ALA A 544 -16.39 -8.22 9.82
CA ALA A 544 -16.25 -6.87 10.38
C ALA A 544 -17.40 -6.45 11.32
N ASP A 545 -18.64 -7.04 11.16
CA ASP A 545 -19.83 -6.71 11.95
C ASP A 545 -19.82 -7.33 13.35
#